data_6f3774d0dd87f17130f4546160376cb3
#
_entry.id   6f3774d0dd87f17130f4546160376cb3
#
_cell.length_a   1.000
_cell.length_b   1.000
_cell.length_c   1.000
_cell.angle_alpha   90.00
_cell.angle_beta   90.00
_cell.angle_gamma   90.00
#
_symmetry.space_group_name_H-M   'P 1'
#
loop_
_entity.id
_entity.type
_entity.pdbx_description
1 polymer ?
#
loop_
_entity_poly.entity_id
_entity_poly.type
_entity_poly.pdbx_seq_one_letter_code
_entity_poly.pdbx_strand_id
1 'polypeptide(L)'
;LEKFCGGQPRKKEGKKAAFPILYEDEQILVINKPAGMLSQKAKPEDVSLVELVQQYVGCEPGFSPGICNRLDRNTSGIVVAGKTLPALQKMSELFRTREVEKYYLTIVKGAMTEKKEVDGYLLKDAKTNKAAVYREEKKGSSYIRTGYEPLVTTREMTLLRVHLMTGKPHQIRSHLSSLGHPVLGDVKYGGAHPQINHQLLHAYELRLPKLGKPFEKISGKCFTAS
;
A
#
# COMPACT_ATOMS: atom_id res chain seq x y z
N LEU A 1 -49.20 -12.84 15.63
CA LEU A 1 -49.07 -13.20 14.19
C LEU A 1 -48.28 -12.10 13.48
N GLU A 2 -46.95 -12.21 13.52
CA GLU A 2 -46.04 -11.31 12.87
C GLU A 2 -45.78 -11.75 11.43
N LYS A 3 -45.97 -10.83 10.50
CA LYS A 3 -45.68 -11.01 9.09
C LYS A 3 -44.16 -10.83 8.87
N PHE A 4 -43.46 -11.90 8.56
CA PHE A 4 -42.10 -11.86 7.98
C PHE A 4 -42.20 -11.21 6.60
N CYS A 5 -41.68 -9.99 6.47
CA CYS A 5 -41.42 -9.38 5.18
C CYS A 5 -40.07 -9.84 4.69
N GLY A 6 -40.04 -10.79 3.75
CA GLY A 6 -38.86 -11.18 2.99
C GLY A 6 -38.40 -10.05 2.07
N GLY A 7 -37.40 -9.29 2.49
CA GLY A 7 -36.75 -8.31 1.65
C GLY A 7 -35.80 -8.99 0.69
N GLN A 8 -36.11 -9.00 -0.62
CA GLN A 8 -35.14 -9.36 -1.66
C GLN A 8 -33.96 -8.41 -1.60
N PRO A 9 -32.70 -8.88 -1.86
CA PRO A 9 -31.54 -8.01 -1.91
C PRO A 9 -31.72 -6.99 -3.04
N ARG A 10 -31.83 -5.72 -2.68
CA ARG A 10 -31.88 -4.62 -3.64
C ARG A 10 -30.58 -4.65 -4.46
N LYS A 11 -30.70 -4.86 -5.78
CA LYS A 11 -29.62 -4.54 -6.73
C LYS A 11 -29.23 -3.09 -6.48
N LYS A 12 -27.98 -2.86 -6.02
CA LYS A 12 -27.43 -1.52 -5.82
C LYS A 12 -27.26 -0.89 -7.20
N GLU A 13 -28.09 0.08 -7.56
CA GLU A 13 -27.83 1.00 -8.67
C GLU A 13 -26.48 1.65 -8.47
N GLY A 14 -25.67 1.74 -9.57
CA GLY A 14 -24.24 2.01 -9.57
C GLY A 14 -23.81 3.25 -8.80
N LYS A 15 -23.40 3.06 -7.55
CA LYS A 15 -22.66 4.10 -6.82
C LYS A 15 -21.32 4.33 -7.52
N LYS A 16 -21.09 5.53 -8.05
CA LYS A 16 -19.81 5.91 -8.63
C LYS A 16 -18.77 5.95 -7.53
N ALA A 17 -17.70 5.16 -7.66
CA ALA A 17 -16.58 5.17 -6.71
C ALA A 17 -15.84 6.52 -6.77
N ALA A 18 -15.47 7.07 -5.61
CA ALA A 18 -14.65 8.27 -5.50
C ALA A 18 -13.14 8.01 -5.69
N PHE A 19 -12.79 6.81 -6.18
CA PHE A 19 -11.42 6.34 -6.42
C PHE A 19 -11.38 5.39 -7.62
N PRO A 20 -10.25 5.27 -8.32
CA PRO A 20 -10.09 4.32 -9.43
C PRO A 20 -10.09 2.88 -8.93
N ILE A 21 -10.91 2.02 -9.54
CA ILE A 21 -11.00 0.58 -9.27
C ILE A 21 -10.21 -0.17 -10.34
N LEU A 22 -9.28 -1.03 -9.92
CA LEU A 22 -8.51 -1.92 -10.79
C LEU A 22 -9.18 -3.29 -10.96
N TYR A 23 -9.82 -3.77 -9.88
CA TYR A 23 -10.54 -5.04 -9.87
C TYR A 23 -11.59 -5.04 -8.76
N GLU A 24 -12.70 -5.69 -9.02
CA GLU A 24 -13.75 -5.92 -8.04
C GLU A 24 -14.43 -7.26 -8.28
N ASP A 25 -14.67 -8.00 -7.21
CA ASP A 25 -15.55 -9.16 -7.17
C ASP A 25 -16.44 -9.12 -5.91
N GLU A 26 -17.04 -10.25 -5.55
CA GLU A 26 -17.90 -10.36 -4.38
C GLU A 26 -17.12 -10.25 -3.06
N GLN A 27 -15.82 -10.57 -3.07
CA GLN A 27 -14.98 -10.70 -1.90
C GLN A 27 -14.09 -9.47 -1.66
N ILE A 28 -13.44 -8.97 -2.71
CA ILE A 28 -12.44 -7.92 -2.60
C ILE A 28 -12.67 -6.76 -3.57
N LEU A 29 -12.02 -5.66 -3.24
CA LEU A 29 -11.89 -4.48 -4.07
C LEU A 29 -10.39 -4.12 -4.16
N VAL A 30 -9.85 -4.00 -5.37
CA VAL A 30 -8.47 -3.55 -5.62
C VAL A 30 -8.51 -2.14 -6.20
N ILE A 31 -7.86 -1.22 -5.52
CA ILE A 31 -7.97 0.23 -5.74
C ILE A 31 -6.61 0.78 -6.17
N ASN A 32 -6.59 1.68 -7.16
CA ASN A 32 -5.44 2.53 -7.44
C ASN A 32 -5.59 3.82 -6.62
N LYS A 33 -5.03 3.85 -5.40
CA LYS A 33 -5.11 5.02 -4.53
C LYS A 33 -4.32 6.19 -5.13
N PRO A 34 -4.91 7.36 -5.35
CA PRO A 34 -4.16 8.53 -5.79
C PRO A 34 -3.21 9.04 -4.69
N ALA A 35 -2.14 9.75 -5.10
CA ALA A 35 -1.32 10.52 -4.18
C ALA A 35 -2.15 11.61 -3.50
N GLY A 36 -1.79 11.98 -2.27
CA GLY A 36 -2.53 12.97 -1.46
C GLY A 36 -3.68 12.39 -0.63
N MET A 37 -4.22 11.22 -0.99
CA MET A 37 -5.31 10.56 -0.27
C MET A 37 -4.79 9.79 0.95
N LEU A 38 -5.42 9.98 2.10
CA LEU A 38 -5.13 9.19 3.29
C LEU A 38 -5.67 7.77 3.17
N SER A 39 -4.88 6.76 3.55
CA SER A 39 -5.37 5.38 3.68
C SER A 39 -6.35 5.25 4.85
N GLN A 40 -6.02 5.85 5.99
CA GLN A 40 -6.83 5.91 7.21
C GLN A 40 -6.78 7.33 7.77
N LYS A 41 -7.79 7.74 8.52
CA LYS A 41 -7.82 9.03 9.20
C LYS A 41 -6.61 9.21 10.12
N ALA A 42 -6.07 10.41 10.12
CA ALA A 42 -5.12 10.89 11.13
C ALA A 42 -5.84 11.75 12.18
N LYS A 43 -6.93 12.44 11.77
CA LYS A 43 -7.78 13.29 12.59
C LYS A 43 -9.25 13.02 12.31
N PRO A 44 -10.18 13.33 13.22
CA PRO A 44 -11.61 13.06 13.04
C PRO A 44 -12.22 13.69 11.78
N GLU A 45 -11.78 14.87 11.39
CA GLU A 45 -12.25 15.62 10.22
C GLU A 45 -11.69 15.12 8.88
N ASP A 46 -10.67 14.26 8.89
CA ASP A 46 -10.08 13.74 7.66
C ASP A 46 -11.05 12.83 6.91
N VAL A 47 -11.00 12.89 5.58
CA VAL A 47 -11.58 11.89 4.69
C VAL A 47 -10.49 10.90 4.28
N SER A 48 -10.77 9.61 4.48
CA SER A 48 -9.81 8.55 4.18
C SER A 48 -10.37 7.50 3.22
N LEU A 49 -9.48 6.74 2.59
CA LEU A 49 -9.87 5.66 1.69
C LEU A 49 -10.78 4.61 2.37
N VAL A 50 -10.55 4.33 3.67
CA VAL A 50 -11.43 3.41 4.43
C VAL A 50 -12.88 3.88 4.40
N GLU A 51 -13.14 5.16 4.66
CA GLU A 51 -14.50 5.69 4.67
C GLU A 51 -15.13 5.69 3.29
N LEU A 52 -14.34 6.06 2.28
CA LEU A 52 -14.81 6.02 0.89
C LEU A 52 -15.16 4.59 0.46
N VAL A 53 -14.39 3.58 0.88
CA VAL A 53 -14.70 2.16 0.66
C VAL A 53 -15.98 1.76 1.38
N GLN A 54 -16.15 2.17 2.64
CA GLN A 54 -17.37 1.91 3.40
C GLN A 54 -18.61 2.54 2.77
N GLN A 55 -18.48 3.76 2.26
CA GLN A 55 -19.57 4.44 1.53
C GLN A 55 -19.92 3.74 0.21
N TYR A 56 -18.91 3.26 -0.50
CA TYR A 56 -19.08 2.58 -1.78
C TYR A 56 -19.69 1.19 -1.62
N VAL A 57 -19.09 0.35 -0.79
CA VAL A 57 -19.53 -1.04 -0.56
C VAL A 57 -20.79 -1.09 0.30
N GLY A 58 -20.89 -0.23 1.31
CA GLY A 58 -21.91 -0.22 2.35
C GLY A 58 -21.47 -1.03 3.58
N CYS A 59 -21.93 -0.59 4.75
CA CYS A 59 -21.75 -1.31 6.00
C CYS A 59 -22.99 -2.17 6.29
N GLU A 60 -22.79 -3.29 6.98
CA GLU A 60 -23.84 -4.18 7.45
C GLU A 60 -23.80 -4.27 8.98
N PRO A 61 -24.90 -4.67 9.66
CA PRO A 61 -24.86 -4.89 11.10
C PRO A 61 -23.75 -5.87 11.48
N GLY A 62 -22.81 -5.43 12.33
CA GLY A 62 -21.69 -6.25 12.80
C GLY A 62 -20.49 -6.32 11.85
N PHE A 63 -20.54 -5.72 10.64
CA PHE A 63 -19.40 -5.70 9.71
C PHE A 63 -19.29 -4.39 8.93
N SER A 64 -18.08 -3.88 8.86
CA SER A 64 -17.70 -2.75 7.98
C SER A 64 -16.55 -3.14 7.07
N PRO A 65 -16.64 -2.91 5.75
CA PRO A 65 -15.55 -3.10 4.82
C PRO A 65 -14.31 -2.31 5.24
N GLY A 66 -13.13 -2.84 4.95
CA GLY A 66 -11.88 -2.21 5.36
C GLY A 66 -10.73 -2.52 4.41
N ILE A 67 -9.68 -1.71 4.47
CA ILE A 67 -8.45 -1.92 3.72
C ILE A 67 -7.53 -2.94 4.41
N CYS A 68 -6.85 -3.77 3.62
CA CYS A 68 -5.98 -4.84 4.09
C CYS A 68 -4.50 -4.42 4.13
N ASN A 69 -4.13 -3.38 3.38
CA ASN A 69 -2.81 -2.76 3.40
C ASN A 69 -2.92 -1.23 3.36
N ARG A 70 -1.85 -0.56 3.74
CA ARG A 70 -1.81 0.91 3.78
C ARG A 70 -0.66 1.43 2.94
N LEU A 71 -0.88 2.58 2.33
CA LEU A 71 0.14 3.42 1.72
C LEU A 71 0.22 4.74 2.47
N ASP A 72 1.38 5.37 2.44
CA ASP A 72 1.54 6.74 2.93
C ASP A 72 0.60 7.69 2.15
N ARG A 73 0.26 8.84 2.74
CA ARG A 73 -0.65 9.82 2.12
C ARG A 73 -0.29 10.11 0.68
N ASN A 74 0.98 10.40 0.42
CA ASN A 74 1.47 10.80 -0.90
C ASN A 74 2.04 9.63 -1.74
N THR A 75 1.97 8.40 -1.27
CA THR A 75 2.26 7.21 -2.06
C THR A 75 1.00 6.79 -2.79
N SER A 76 1.08 6.66 -4.10
CA SER A 76 -0.02 6.18 -4.95
C SER A 76 0.06 4.67 -5.19
N GLY A 77 -0.99 4.09 -5.77
CA GLY A 77 -1.01 2.72 -6.25
C GLY A 77 -1.89 1.77 -5.45
N ILE A 78 -1.58 0.49 -5.48
CA ILE A 78 -2.49 -0.61 -5.13
C ILE A 78 -2.79 -0.68 -3.63
N VAL A 79 -4.07 -0.59 -3.31
CA VAL A 79 -4.66 -0.91 -2.00
C VAL A 79 -5.75 -1.95 -2.19
N VAL A 80 -5.72 -3.01 -1.37
CA VAL A 80 -6.75 -4.06 -1.34
C VAL A 80 -7.70 -3.80 -0.18
N ALA A 81 -8.99 -3.91 -0.43
CA ALA A 81 -10.03 -3.86 0.59
C ALA A 81 -10.85 -5.15 0.59
N GLY A 82 -11.22 -5.62 1.78
CA GLY A 82 -12.16 -6.73 1.96
C GLY A 82 -13.60 -6.21 1.99
N LYS A 83 -14.44 -6.78 1.14
CA LYS A 83 -15.87 -6.44 1.06
C LYS A 83 -16.71 -7.30 2.01
N THR A 84 -16.18 -8.45 2.44
CA THR A 84 -16.77 -9.37 3.40
C THR A 84 -15.83 -9.61 4.57
N LEU A 85 -16.35 -10.04 5.72
CA LEU A 85 -15.53 -10.34 6.89
C LEU A 85 -14.47 -11.42 6.59
N PRO A 86 -14.79 -12.56 5.97
CA PRO A 86 -13.79 -13.56 5.60
C PRO A 86 -12.70 -13.00 4.67
N ALA A 87 -13.07 -12.16 3.70
CA ALA A 87 -12.11 -11.56 2.78
C ALA A 87 -11.19 -10.55 3.49
N LEU A 88 -11.76 -9.70 4.35
CA LEU A 88 -10.97 -8.75 5.14
C LEU A 88 -9.96 -9.48 6.05
N GLN A 89 -10.39 -10.54 6.71
CA GLN A 89 -9.53 -11.36 7.58
C GLN A 89 -8.44 -12.07 6.77
N LYS A 90 -8.83 -12.78 5.68
CA LYS A 90 -7.87 -13.55 4.86
C LYS A 90 -6.84 -12.64 4.21
N MET A 91 -7.25 -11.57 3.54
CA MET A 91 -6.32 -10.64 2.91
C MET A 91 -5.41 -9.97 3.94
N SER A 92 -5.94 -9.51 5.07
CA SER A 92 -5.12 -8.92 6.15
C SER A 92 -4.10 -9.91 6.71
N GLU A 93 -4.46 -11.19 6.83
CA GLU A 93 -3.52 -12.25 7.21
C GLU A 93 -2.40 -12.40 6.18
N LEU A 94 -2.72 -12.52 4.88
CA LEU A 94 -1.72 -12.67 3.82
C LEU A 94 -0.72 -11.49 3.79
N PHE A 95 -1.18 -10.27 4.03
CA PHE A 95 -0.27 -9.12 4.18
C PHE A 95 0.59 -9.22 5.43
N ARG A 96 0.02 -9.65 6.56
CA ARG A 96 0.73 -9.82 7.84
C ARG A 96 1.77 -10.93 7.78
N THR A 97 1.47 -12.05 7.14
CA THR A 97 2.37 -13.20 6.96
C THR A 97 3.36 -13.01 5.80
N ARG A 98 3.22 -11.91 5.02
CA ARG A 98 4.09 -11.56 3.88
C ARG A 98 3.98 -12.52 2.70
N GLU A 99 2.87 -13.18 2.55
CA GLU A 99 2.59 -14.06 1.41
C GLU A 99 2.21 -13.29 0.15
N VAL A 100 1.88 -11.99 0.29
CA VAL A 100 1.63 -11.09 -0.83
C VAL A 100 2.94 -10.45 -1.27
N GLU A 101 3.33 -10.67 -2.52
CA GLU A 101 4.46 -9.95 -3.11
C GLU A 101 4.04 -8.53 -3.52
N LYS A 102 4.89 -7.55 -3.21
CA LYS A 102 4.63 -6.12 -3.43
C LYS A 102 5.79 -5.49 -4.16
N TYR A 103 5.51 -4.89 -5.31
CA TYR A 103 6.49 -4.17 -6.09
C TYR A 103 6.07 -2.72 -6.26
N TYR A 104 7.06 -1.83 -6.13
CA TYR A 104 6.87 -0.39 -6.28
C TYR A 104 7.74 0.12 -7.41
N LEU A 105 7.31 1.21 -8.03
CA LEU A 105 8.16 2.04 -8.89
C LEU A 105 8.49 3.32 -8.13
N THR A 106 9.74 3.76 -8.24
CA THR A 106 10.21 4.99 -7.63
C THR A 106 11.35 5.60 -8.42
N ILE A 107 11.44 6.92 -8.40
CA ILE A 107 12.62 7.63 -8.92
C ILE A 107 13.42 8.13 -7.71
N VAL A 108 14.72 7.86 -7.73
CA VAL A 108 15.66 8.26 -6.66
C VAL A 108 16.73 9.18 -7.21
N LYS A 109 17.36 9.98 -6.34
CA LYS A 109 18.52 10.80 -6.65
C LYS A 109 19.77 9.93 -6.82
N GLY A 110 20.57 10.27 -7.81
CA GLY A 110 21.87 9.65 -8.09
C GLY A 110 21.74 8.34 -8.88
N ALA A 111 22.89 7.82 -9.29
CA ALA A 111 23.03 6.61 -10.08
C ALA A 111 23.05 5.36 -9.18
N MET A 112 22.08 4.48 -9.35
CA MET A 112 22.11 3.10 -8.85
C MET A 112 22.18 2.17 -10.06
N THR A 113 23.26 1.40 -10.18
CA THR A 113 23.53 0.58 -11.38
C THR A 113 23.37 -0.91 -11.13
N GLU A 114 23.34 -1.33 -9.87
CA GLU A 114 23.32 -2.74 -9.50
C GLU A 114 22.01 -3.15 -8.85
N LYS A 115 21.50 -4.31 -9.26
CA LYS A 115 20.41 -4.98 -8.55
C LYS A 115 20.95 -5.54 -7.24
N LYS A 116 20.25 -5.22 -6.14
CA LYS A 116 20.63 -5.69 -4.81
C LYS A 116 19.46 -5.87 -3.87
N GLU A 117 19.60 -6.78 -2.93
CA GLU A 117 18.77 -6.86 -1.74
C GLU A 117 19.53 -6.29 -0.55
N VAL A 118 18.87 -5.51 0.26
CA VAL A 118 19.47 -4.83 1.41
C VAL A 118 18.62 -5.06 2.63
N ASP A 119 19.28 -5.47 3.70
CA ASP A 119 18.69 -5.65 5.03
C ASP A 119 19.02 -4.47 5.94
N GLY A 120 18.29 -4.33 7.01
CA GLY A 120 18.53 -3.33 8.02
C GLY A 120 17.54 -3.37 9.16
N TYR A 121 17.67 -2.45 10.08
CA TYR A 121 16.80 -2.31 11.25
C TYR A 121 16.20 -0.93 11.28
N LEU A 122 14.88 -0.85 11.14
CA LEU A 122 14.14 0.40 11.09
C LEU A 122 13.62 0.76 12.48
N LEU A 123 13.98 1.94 12.95
CA LEU A 123 13.46 2.53 14.19
C LEU A 123 12.64 3.78 13.85
N LYS A 124 11.38 3.80 14.28
CA LYS A 124 10.49 4.94 14.07
C LYS A 124 10.53 5.86 15.30
N ASP A 125 10.84 7.12 15.07
CA ASP A 125 10.65 8.17 16.06
C ASP A 125 9.18 8.65 16.02
N ALA A 126 8.47 8.42 17.12
CA ALA A 126 7.06 8.81 17.24
C ALA A 126 6.85 10.33 17.29
N LYS A 127 7.82 11.09 17.81
CA LYS A 127 7.72 12.57 17.95
C LYS A 127 7.82 13.26 16.60
N THR A 128 8.80 12.88 15.78
CA THR A 128 9.04 13.47 14.46
C THR A 128 8.29 12.74 13.34
N ASN A 129 7.71 11.58 13.64
CA ASN A 129 7.12 10.65 12.67
C ASN A 129 8.11 10.31 11.53
N LYS A 130 9.43 10.29 11.81
CA LYS A 130 10.49 9.86 10.89
C LYS A 130 10.93 8.44 11.25
N ALA A 131 11.46 7.72 10.28
CA ALA A 131 12.13 6.44 10.47
C ALA A 131 13.61 6.58 10.14
N ALA A 132 14.48 5.98 10.95
CA ALA A 132 15.90 5.83 10.67
C ALA A 132 16.22 4.36 10.46
N VAL A 133 17.18 4.06 9.59
CA VAL A 133 17.64 2.71 9.30
C VAL A 133 19.06 2.54 9.80
N TYR A 134 19.29 1.45 10.50
CA TYR A 134 20.58 1.06 11.09
C TYR A 134 21.02 -0.29 10.50
N ARG A 135 22.34 -0.52 10.47
CA ARG A 135 22.91 -1.82 10.07
C ARG A 135 22.74 -2.88 11.15
N GLU A 136 22.76 -2.46 12.40
CA GLU A 136 22.63 -3.31 13.58
C GLU A 136 21.31 -3.10 14.29
N GLU A 137 20.84 -4.12 14.97
CA GLU A 137 19.63 -4.04 15.77
C GLU A 137 19.74 -3.00 16.88
N LYS A 138 18.72 -2.18 17.03
CA LYS A 138 18.56 -1.20 18.12
C LYS A 138 17.33 -1.55 18.93
N LYS A 139 17.33 -1.25 20.21
CA LYS A 139 16.16 -1.47 21.08
C LYS A 139 14.90 -0.81 20.46
N GLY A 140 13.88 -1.62 20.18
CA GLY A 140 12.62 -1.18 19.58
C GLY A 140 12.64 -1.03 18.06
N SER A 141 13.77 -1.34 17.40
CA SER A 141 13.82 -1.40 15.94
C SER A 141 13.12 -2.66 15.39
N SER A 142 12.81 -2.62 14.11
CA SER A 142 12.23 -3.76 13.38
C SER A 142 13.12 -4.13 12.21
N TYR A 143 13.40 -5.42 12.04
CA TYR A 143 14.09 -5.93 10.86
C TYR A 143 13.31 -5.58 9.58
N ILE A 144 14.02 -5.10 8.58
CA ILE A 144 13.51 -4.77 7.23
C ILE A 144 14.38 -5.43 6.16
N ARG A 145 13.73 -5.79 5.03
CA ARG A 145 14.39 -6.28 3.83
C ARG A 145 13.73 -5.71 2.60
N THR A 146 14.54 -5.21 1.65
CA THR A 146 14.05 -4.55 0.44
C THR A 146 14.97 -4.90 -0.74
N GLY A 147 14.39 -5.34 -1.85
CA GLY A 147 15.08 -5.55 -3.12
C GLY A 147 14.98 -4.31 -4.00
N TYR A 148 16.08 -3.93 -4.64
CA TYR A 148 16.17 -2.80 -5.57
C TYR A 148 16.68 -3.29 -6.91
N GLU A 149 15.97 -2.96 -7.99
CA GLU A 149 16.30 -3.31 -9.36
C GLU A 149 16.25 -2.04 -10.22
N PRO A 150 17.42 -1.52 -10.64
CA PRO A 150 17.48 -0.39 -11.55
C PRO A 150 16.87 -0.74 -12.91
N LEU A 151 15.92 0.08 -13.37
CA LEU A 151 15.30 -0.05 -14.69
C LEU A 151 15.93 0.91 -15.71
N VAL A 152 16.13 2.17 -15.29
CA VAL A 152 16.78 3.21 -16.07
C VAL A 152 17.66 4.03 -15.14
N THR A 153 18.92 4.24 -15.51
CA THR A 153 19.87 4.99 -14.71
C THR A 153 20.50 6.11 -15.52
N THR A 154 20.54 7.30 -14.94
CA THR A 154 21.31 8.45 -15.39
C THR A 154 22.31 8.86 -14.33
N ARG A 155 23.14 9.90 -14.58
CA ARG A 155 24.06 10.44 -13.56
C ARG A 155 23.31 11.04 -12.35
N GLU A 156 22.13 11.61 -12.58
CA GLU A 156 21.40 12.40 -11.58
C GLU A 156 20.28 11.62 -10.90
N MET A 157 19.71 10.62 -11.56
CA MET A 157 18.55 9.88 -11.04
C MET A 157 18.47 8.45 -11.58
N THR A 158 17.78 7.60 -10.86
CA THR A 158 17.49 6.22 -11.26
C THR A 158 15.99 5.92 -11.07
N LEU A 159 15.38 5.33 -12.10
CA LEU A 159 14.08 4.65 -11.96
C LEU A 159 14.33 3.24 -11.42
N LEU A 160 13.74 2.92 -10.28
CA LEU A 160 13.85 1.64 -9.60
C LEU A 160 12.53 0.87 -9.60
N ARG A 161 12.61 -0.42 -9.80
CA ARG A 161 11.62 -1.39 -9.32
C ARG A 161 12.05 -1.87 -7.93
N VAL A 162 11.16 -1.74 -6.95
CA VAL A 162 11.44 -2.05 -5.55
C VAL A 162 10.59 -3.24 -5.10
N HIS A 163 11.21 -4.34 -4.66
CA HIS A 163 10.54 -5.47 -4.03
C HIS A 163 10.46 -5.25 -2.52
N LEU A 164 9.26 -4.97 -2.01
CA LEU A 164 9.03 -4.72 -0.58
C LEU A 164 8.73 -6.04 0.16
N MET A 165 9.75 -6.72 0.65
CA MET A 165 9.64 -8.01 1.34
C MET A 165 9.07 -7.87 2.75
N THR A 166 9.44 -6.81 3.47
CA THR A 166 8.82 -6.38 4.73
C THR A 166 8.01 -5.10 4.50
N GLY A 167 7.09 -4.75 5.38
CA GLY A 167 6.16 -3.63 5.16
C GLY A 167 6.06 -2.68 6.36
N LYS A 168 7.18 -2.07 6.77
CA LYS A 168 7.17 -1.10 7.87
C LYS A 168 6.87 0.32 7.36
N PRO A 169 6.25 1.19 8.18
CA PRO A 169 5.97 2.56 7.79
C PRO A 169 7.22 3.30 7.30
N HIS A 170 7.10 4.00 6.17
CA HIS A 170 8.18 4.74 5.49
C HIS A 170 9.39 3.89 5.07
N GLN A 171 9.33 2.54 5.08
CA GLN A 171 10.47 1.68 4.87
C GLN A 171 11.27 2.02 3.60
N ILE A 172 10.65 2.01 2.42
CA ILE A 172 11.34 2.29 1.14
C ILE A 172 12.01 3.67 1.20
N ARG A 173 11.30 4.68 1.68
CA ARG A 173 11.74 6.08 1.72
C ARG A 173 12.95 6.27 2.64
N SER A 174 12.87 5.77 3.88
CA SER A 174 13.98 5.87 4.84
C SER A 174 15.17 4.98 4.46
N HIS A 175 14.91 3.79 3.90
CA HIS A 175 15.97 2.87 3.50
C HIS A 175 16.78 3.43 2.31
N LEU A 176 16.10 3.91 1.25
CA LEU A 176 16.77 4.54 0.10
C LEU A 176 17.54 5.80 0.51
N SER A 177 16.99 6.61 1.42
CA SER A 177 17.69 7.77 1.98
C SER A 177 18.96 7.36 2.74
N SER A 178 18.92 6.29 3.54
CA SER A 178 20.10 5.78 4.27
C SER A 178 21.20 5.22 3.35
N LEU A 179 20.82 4.81 2.14
CA LEU A 179 21.76 4.36 1.09
C LEU A 179 22.33 5.52 0.25
N GLY A 180 21.96 6.79 0.55
CA GLY A 180 22.39 7.97 -0.21
C GLY A 180 21.55 8.25 -1.47
N HIS A 181 20.47 7.51 -1.70
CA HIS A 181 19.60 7.64 -2.86
C HIS A 181 18.15 7.99 -2.46
N PRO A 182 17.88 9.18 -1.89
CA PRO A 182 16.54 9.53 -1.43
C PRO A 182 15.55 9.58 -2.61
N VAL A 183 14.30 9.17 -2.32
CA VAL A 183 13.20 9.23 -3.28
C VAL A 183 12.97 10.67 -3.73
N LEU A 184 12.89 10.89 -5.03
CA LEU A 184 12.69 12.22 -5.61
C LEU A 184 11.34 12.81 -5.17
N GLY A 185 11.34 14.08 -4.75
CA GLY A 185 10.16 14.77 -4.18
C GLY A 185 9.93 14.49 -2.69
N ASP A 186 10.70 13.61 -2.06
CA ASP A 186 10.55 13.32 -0.63
C ASP A 186 11.29 14.31 0.26
N VAL A 187 10.65 15.42 0.58
CA VAL A 187 11.22 16.46 1.46
C VAL A 187 11.62 15.89 2.83
N LYS A 188 10.84 14.92 3.35
CA LYS A 188 11.07 14.34 4.68
C LYS A 188 12.38 13.58 4.79
N TYR A 189 12.81 12.94 3.70
CA TYR A 189 13.97 12.06 3.65
C TYR A 189 15.09 12.55 2.70
N GLY A 190 15.11 13.86 2.38
CA GLY A 190 16.24 14.49 1.65
C GLY A 190 16.06 14.51 0.12
N GLY A 191 14.93 14.03 -0.38
CA GLY A 191 14.64 14.00 -1.81
C GLY A 191 14.01 15.25 -2.40
N ALA A 192 14.06 16.41 -1.71
CA ALA A 192 13.44 17.64 -2.19
C ALA A 192 13.84 17.98 -3.63
N HIS A 193 12.85 18.42 -4.44
CA HIS A 193 13.02 18.82 -5.83
C HIS A 193 12.13 20.04 -6.13
N PRO A 194 12.62 21.05 -6.88
CA PRO A 194 11.87 22.30 -7.07
C PRO A 194 10.49 22.13 -7.71
N GLN A 195 10.34 21.16 -8.62
CA GLN A 195 9.12 20.95 -9.41
C GLN A 195 8.27 19.79 -8.91
N ILE A 196 8.70 19.06 -7.85
CA ILE A 196 8.02 17.85 -7.36
C ILE A 196 7.75 18.03 -5.87
N ASN A 197 6.46 18.10 -5.51
CA ASN A 197 6.00 18.44 -4.17
C ASN A 197 5.68 17.22 -3.29
N HIS A 198 5.85 16.01 -3.79
CA HIS A 198 5.63 14.76 -3.05
C HIS A 198 6.53 13.65 -3.58
N GLN A 199 6.76 12.62 -2.77
CA GLN A 199 7.61 11.48 -3.14
C GLN A 199 7.08 10.77 -4.39
N LEU A 200 7.94 10.54 -5.38
CA LEU A 200 7.66 9.71 -6.55
C LEU A 200 7.78 8.23 -6.16
N LEU A 201 6.76 7.72 -5.50
CA LEU A 201 6.67 6.34 -5.04
C LEU A 201 5.27 5.80 -5.33
N HIS A 202 5.22 4.70 -6.08
CA HIS A 202 3.98 4.10 -6.58
C HIS A 202 3.95 2.61 -6.32
N ALA A 203 2.93 2.12 -5.62
CA ALA A 203 2.67 0.70 -5.43
C ALA A 203 2.13 0.11 -6.73
N TYR A 204 3.05 -0.31 -7.58
CA TYR A 204 2.81 -0.63 -8.99
C TYR A 204 2.20 -2.02 -9.20
N GLU A 205 2.71 -3.04 -8.48
CA GLU A 205 2.33 -4.43 -8.72
C GLU A 205 2.13 -5.18 -7.39
N LEU A 206 1.10 -6.02 -7.37
CA LEU A 206 0.76 -6.87 -6.24
C LEU A 206 0.43 -8.26 -6.74
N ARG A 207 1.09 -9.28 -6.19
CA ARG A 207 0.84 -10.69 -6.54
C ARG A 207 0.30 -11.44 -5.35
N LEU A 208 -0.86 -12.07 -5.53
CA LEU A 208 -1.47 -12.94 -4.55
C LEU A 208 -0.93 -14.36 -4.67
N PRO A 209 -0.79 -15.09 -3.55
CA PRO A 209 -0.46 -16.51 -3.58
C PRO A 209 -1.63 -17.34 -4.15
N LYS A 210 -1.41 -18.63 -4.35
CA LYS A 210 -2.50 -19.56 -4.63
C LYS A 210 -3.43 -19.65 -3.43
N LEU A 211 -4.74 -19.53 -3.67
CA LEU A 211 -5.79 -19.50 -2.66
C LEU A 211 -6.85 -20.53 -2.99
N GLY A 212 -7.44 -21.15 -1.95
CA GLY A 212 -8.61 -22.00 -2.07
C GLY A 212 -9.92 -21.22 -1.93
N LYS A 213 -11.03 -21.98 -1.85
CA LYS A 213 -12.38 -21.41 -1.65
C LYS A 213 -12.44 -20.48 -0.41
N PRO A 214 -13.18 -19.41 -0.52
CA PRO A 214 -13.96 -18.88 -1.66
C PRO A 214 -13.17 -17.88 -2.54
N PHE A 215 -11.84 -17.93 -2.59
CA PHE A 215 -10.97 -16.94 -3.22
C PHE A 215 -10.37 -17.40 -4.55
N GLU A 216 -10.93 -18.43 -5.20
CA GLU A 216 -10.39 -19.00 -6.43
C GLU A 216 -10.29 -17.98 -7.57
N LYS A 217 -11.24 -17.03 -7.63
CA LYS A 217 -11.25 -15.98 -8.65
C LYS A 217 -10.00 -15.06 -8.61
N ILE A 218 -9.38 -14.94 -7.44
CA ILE A 218 -8.19 -14.11 -7.23
C ILE A 218 -6.92 -14.91 -6.93
N SER A 219 -7.02 -16.24 -6.90
CA SER A 219 -5.91 -17.15 -6.63
C SER A 219 -4.78 -16.99 -7.64
N GLY A 220 -3.58 -16.66 -7.16
CA GLY A 220 -2.40 -16.46 -8.00
C GLY A 220 -2.46 -15.23 -8.93
N LYS A 221 -3.45 -14.34 -8.78
CA LYS A 221 -3.55 -13.13 -9.61
C LYS A 221 -2.44 -12.13 -9.33
N CYS A 222 -2.03 -11.47 -10.40
CA CYS A 222 -1.19 -10.30 -10.39
C CYS A 222 -2.04 -9.07 -10.76
N PHE A 223 -2.02 -8.03 -9.92
CA PHE A 223 -2.64 -6.75 -10.18
C PHE A 223 -1.57 -5.72 -10.46
N THR A 224 -1.81 -4.87 -11.47
CA THR A 224 -0.92 -3.75 -11.79
C THR A 224 -1.69 -2.44 -11.82
N ALA A 225 -1.05 -1.36 -11.37
CA ALA A 225 -1.55 0.01 -11.41
C ALA A 225 -0.66 0.83 -12.35
N SER A 226 -1.27 1.65 -13.19
CA SER A 226 -0.61 2.61 -14.08
C SER A 226 -0.72 4.03 -13.55
#